data_66c5e50f9e1aca0072207c31af686e9f
#
_entry.id   66c5e50f9e1aca0072207c31af686e9f
#
_cell.length_a   1.000
_cell.length_b   1.000
_cell.length_c   1.000
_cell.angle_alpha   90.00
_cell.angle_beta   90.00
_cell.angle_gamma   90.00
#
_symmetry.space_group_name_H-M   'P 1'
#
loop_
_entity.id
_entity.type
_entity.pdbx_description
1 polymer ?
#
loop_
_entity_poly.entity_id
_entity_poly.type
_entity_poly.pdbx_seq_one_letter_code
_entity_poly.pdbx_strand_id
1 'polypeptide(L)' 'MSAELAMLHYANAYKKLYKRMPKDLRALDSNWVIVNGARIQVNELEHLTKRLQHEYDQANIQKKNMVSRLINWFKQ' A
#
# COMPACT_ATOMS: atom_id res chain seq x y z
N MET A 1 8.55 7.60 13.81
CA MET A 1 7.37 8.09 13.04
C MET A 1 6.15 8.09 13.94
N SER A 2 5.31 9.09 13.85
CA SER A 2 4.08 9.13 14.66
C SER A 2 3.05 8.13 14.14
N ALA A 3 2.15 7.69 15.01
CA ALA A 3 1.08 6.78 14.62
C ALA A 3 0.18 7.41 13.54
N GLU A 4 -0.09 8.70 13.65
CA GLU A 4 -0.92 9.41 12.68
C GLU A 4 -0.29 9.42 11.30
N LEU A 5 1.00 9.68 11.20
CA LEU A 5 1.72 9.69 9.93
C LEU A 5 1.80 8.29 9.33
N ALA A 6 2.05 7.28 10.17
CA ALA A 6 2.08 5.89 9.72
C ALA A 6 0.73 5.46 9.16
N MET A 7 -0.37 5.86 9.83
CA MET A 7 -1.73 5.58 9.34
C MET A 7 -2.02 6.29 8.03
N LEU A 8 -1.57 7.53 7.88
CA LEU A 8 -1.76 8.28 6.63
C LEU A 8 -1.05 7.58 5.47
N HIS A 9 0.19 7.17 5.67
CA HIS A 9 0.95 6.47 4.65
C HIS A 9 0.30 5.13 4.27
N TYR A 10 -0.16 4.40 5.28
CA TYR A 10 -0.85 3.13 5.06
C TYR A 10 -2.14 3.34 4.27
N ALA A 11 -2.97 4.31 4.67
CA ALA A 11 -4.22 4.59 3.98
C ALA A 11 -3.99 4.98 2.52
N ASN A 12 -2.98 5.79 2.24
CA ASN A 12 -2.64 6.20 0.88
C ASN A 12 -2.20 5.01 0.03
N ALA A 13 -1.33 4.15 0.56
CA ALA A 13 -0.87 2.95 -0.15
C ALA A 13 -2.02 1.97 -0.39
N TYR A 14 -2.87 1.78 0.60
CA TYR A 14 -4.03 0.91 0.49
C TYR A 14 -5.00 1.40 -0.57
N LYS A 15 -5.29 2.70 -0.56
CA LYS A 15 -6.20 3.31 -1.54
C LYS A 15 -5.67 3.19 -2.97
N LYS A 16 -4.36 3.35 -3.16
CA LYS A 16 -3.75 3.19 -4.48
C LYS A 16 -3.91 1.78 -5.01
N LEU A 17 -3.71 0.78 -4.14
CA LEU A 17 -3.73 -0.63 -4.54
C LEU A 17 -5.15 -1.16 -4.70
N TYR A 18 -6.02 -0.89 -3.74
CA TYR A 18 -7.36 -1.48 -3.68
C TYR A 18 -8.48 -0.54 -4.13
N LYS A 19 -8.17 0.73 -4.40
CA LYS A 19 -9.14 1.73 -4.85
C LYS A 19 -10.23 2.04 -3.83
N ARG A 20 -9.94 1.79 -2.54
CA ARG A 20 -10.84 2.08 -1.43
C ARG A 20 -10.05 2.34 -0.16
N MET A 21 -10.67 2.98 0.82
CA MET A 21 -10.02 3.23 2.11
C MET A 21 -10.02 1.96 2.96
N PRO A 22 -8.99 1.78 3.80
CA PRO A 22 -8.98 0.66 4.74
C PRO A 22 -10.10 0.82 5.78
N LYS A 23 -10.63 -0.31 6.26
CA LYS A 23 -11.64 -0.31 7.31
C LYS A 23 -10.98 -0.20 8.68
N ASP A 24 -11.64 0.50 9.60
CA ASP A 24 -11.30 0.51 11.02
C ASP A 24 -9.82 0.85 11.26
N LEU A 25 -9.36 1.97 10.68
CA LEU A 25 -7.99 2.45 10.85
C LEU A 25 -7.99 3.57 11.90
N ARG A 26 -7.40 3.31 13.06
CA ARG A 26 -7.37 4.29 14.16
C ARG A 26 -6.18 4.05 15.07
N ALA A 27 -5.71 5.12 15.72
CA ALA A 27 -4.62 5.03 16.68
C ALA A 27 -5.16 4.67 18.06
N LEU A 28 -4.51 3.72 18.74
CA LEU A 28 -4.76 3.44 20.15
C LEU A 28 -3.89 4.33 21.04
N ASP A 29 -2.61 4.43 20.71
CA ASP A 29 -1.64 5.28 21.40
C ASP A 29 -0.49 5.58 20.43
N SER A 30 0.64 6.09 20.94
CA SER A 30 1.78 6.46 20.08
C SER A 30 2.47 5.26 19.42
N ASN A 31 2.27 4.04 19.94
CA ASN A 31 2.96 2.84 19.46
C ASN A 31 2.04 1.81 18.81
N TRP A 32 0.73 1.91 19.00
CA TRP A 32 -0.23 0.91 18.58
C TRP A 32 -1.36 1.53 17.77
N VAL A 33 -1.77 0.82 16.74
CA VAL A 33 -2.90 1.19 15.88
C VAL A 33 -3.82 0.00 15.69
N ILE A 34 -5.06 0.26 15.30
CA ILE A 34 -6.00 -0.78 14.88
C ILE A 34 -6.19 -0.69 13.37
N VAL A 35 -6.04 -1.83 12.71
CA VAL A 35 -6.26 -1.96 11.26
C VAL A 35 -7.15 -3.19 11.05
N ASN A 36 -8.32 -3.00 10.49
CA ASN A 36 -9.32 -4.08 10.26
C ASN A 36 -9.65 -4.86 11.54
N GLY A 37 -9.71 -4.18 12.67
CA GLY A 37 -9.98 -4.80 13.94
C GLY A 37 -8.80 -5.48 14.61
N ALA A 38 -7.63 -5.53 13.98
CA ALA A 38 -6.42 -6.11 14.52
C ALA A 38 -5.53 -5.04 15.13
N ARG A 39 -4.96 -5.32 16.30
CA ARG A 39 -4.04 -4.40 16.97
C ARG A 39 -2.62 -4.65 16.46
N ILE A 40 -2.01 -3.62 15.89
CA ILE A 40 -0.71 -3.71 15.23
C ILE A 40 0.19 -2.59 15.76
N GLN A 41 1.48 -2.89 15.94
CA GLN A 41 2.45 -1.87 16.29
C GLN A 41 2.71 -0.95 15.11
N VAL A 42 3.05 0.33 15.41
CA VAL A 42 3.35 1.32 14.36
C VAL A 42 4.46 0.84 13.44
N ASN A 43 5.50 0.18 13.99
CA ASN A 43 6.59 -0.36 13.18
C ASN A 43 6.10 -1.41 12.19
N GLU A 44 5.19 -2.27 12.62
CA GLU A 44 4.59 -3.27 11.72
C GLU A 44 3.74 -2.61 10.65
N LEU A 45 3.02 -1.54 11.01
CA LEU A 45 2.22 -0.80 10.05
C LEU A 45 3.10 -0.20 8.94
N GLU A 46 4.28 0.31 9.30
CA GLU A 46 5.23 0.80 8.31
C GLU A 46 5.68 -0.30 7.36
N HIS A 47 5.94 -1.50 7.87
CA HIS A 47 6.28 -2.65 7.02
C HIS A 47 5.14 -3.03 6.09
N LEU A 48 3.91 -3.03 6.59
CA LEU A 48 2.73 -3.30 5.75
C LEU A 48 2.58 -2.26 4.66
N THR A 49 2.82 -0.99 4.98
CA THR A 49 2.78 0.10 4.00
C THR A 49 3.79 -0.12 2.89
N LYS A 50 5.02 -0.48 3.24
CA LYS A 50 6.06 -0.78 2.25
C LYS A 50 5.68 -1.95 1.37
N ARG A 51 5.06 -2.99 1.94
CA ARG A 51 4.59 -4.15 1.16
C ARG A 51 3.49 -3.75 0.18
N LEU A 52 2.54 -2.92 0.62
CA LEU A 52 1.48 -2.44 -0.28
C LEU A 52 2.06 -1.61 -1.42
N GLN A 53 3.01 -0.73 -1.12
CA GLN A 53 3.68 0.07 -2.15
C GLN A 53 4.45 -0.82 -3.13
N HIS A 54 5.12 -1.84 -2.62
CA HIS A 54 5.84 -2.78 -3.47
C HIS A 54 4.89 -3.53 -4.40
N GLU A 55 3.76 -4.00 -3.89
CA GLU A 55 2.75 -4.66 -4.71
C GLU A 55 2.20 -3.72 -5.79
N TYR A 56 1.94 -2.48 -5.43
CA TYR A 56 1.48 -1.47 -6.39
C TYR A 56 2.51 -1.22 -7.48
N ASP A 57 3.77 -1.07 -7.11
CA ASP A 57 4.85 -0.84 -8.06
C ASP A 57 5.05 -2.03 -8.99
N GLN A 58 4.97 -3.25 -8.46
CA GLN A 58 5.08 -4.47 -9.27
C GLN A 58 3.93 -4.57 -10.28
N ALA A 59 2.70 -4.25 -9.86
CA ALA A 59 1.56 -4.24 -10.77
C ALA A 59 1.74 -3.23 -11.90
N ASN A 60 2.25 -2.03 -11.58
CA ASN A 60 2.52 -1.00 -12.58
C ASN A 60 3.64 -1.41 -13.54
N ILE A 61 4.71 -2.00 -13.02
CA ILE A 61 5.82 -2.49 -13.85
C ILE A 61 5.31 -3.57 -14.82
N GLN A 62 4.50 -4.50 -14.33
CA GLN A 62 3.93 -5.55 -15.17
C GLN A 62 3.05 -4.98 -16.27
N LYS A 63 2.23 -3.98 -15.96
CA LYS A 63 1.41 -3.31 -16.96
C LYS A 63 2.26 -2.63 -18.03
N LYS A 64 3.30 -1.91 -17.62
CA LYS A 64 4.22 -1.25 -18.55
C LYS A 64 4.93 -2.28 -19.43
N ASN A 65 5.38 -3.37 -18.86
CA ASN A 65 6.05 -4.43 -19.62
C ASN A 65 5.12 -5.08 -20.63
N MET A 66 3.87 -5.30 -20.26
CA MET A 66 2.87 -5.84 -21.20
C MET A 66 2.63 -4.90 -22.37
N VAL A 67 2.49 -3.62 -22.10
CA VAL A 67 2.30 -2.60 -23.16
C VAL A 67 3.52 -2.55 -24.08
N SER A 68 4.72 -2.56 -23.51
CA SER A 68 5.95 -2.59 -24.29
C SER A 68 6.05 -3.83 -25.19
N ARG A 69 5.66 -4.98 -24.66
CA ARG A 69 5.65 -6.22 -25.44
C ARG A 69 4.68 -6.15 -26.60
N LEU A 70 3.48 -5.63 -26.37
CA LEU A 70 2.48 -5.47 -27.42
C LEU A 70 2.97 -4.53 -28.51
N ILE A 71 3.57 -3.41 -28.14
CA ILE A 71 4.12 -2.44 -29.08
C ILE A 71 5.24 -3.06 -29.90
N ASN A 72 6.14 -3.78 -29.26
CA ASN A 72 7.23 -4.47 -29.97
C ASN A 72 6.70 -5.54 -30.91
N TRP A 73 5.65 -6.23 -30.51
CA TRP A 73 5.02 -7.26 -31.34
C TRP A 73 4.40 -6.63 -32.59
N PHE A 74 3.76 -5.47 -32.46
CA PHE A 74 3.15 -4.77 -33.60
C PHE A 74 4.18 -4.17 -34.55
N LYS A 75 5.38 -3.88 -34.08
CA LYS A 75 6.43 -3.31 -34.91
C LYS A 75 7.14 -4.35 -35.78
N GLN A 76 6.93 -5.60 -35.51
CA GLN A 76 7.46 -6.67 -36.36
C GLN A 76 6.46 -6.98 -37.46
#